data_7d460788b46f29d0019007388d26aec1
#
_entry.id   7d460788b46f29d0019007388d26aec1
#
_cell.length_a   1.000
_cell.length_b   1.000
_cell.length_c   1.000
_cell.angle_alpha   90.00
_cell.angle_beta   90.00
_cell.angle_gamma   90.00
#
_symmetry.space_group_name_H-M   'P 1'
#
loop_
_entity.id
_entity.type
_entity.pdbx_description
1 polymer ?
#
loop_
_entity_poly.entity_id
_entity_poly.type
_entity_poly.pdbx_seq_one_letter_code
_entity_poly.pdbx_strand_id
1 'polypeptide(L)'
;MNTIQKRIINSINTINNDSKKTILNEIKNVLKSNENNKNNENTKDKPVEKIKIVNKGTGAGGSNTNYNGKIFEFKTNNEDRLLNQGFVKEYFKGKNKYCLTKNYQDKQVTFVLQSNLKTYMKIKYNINLFRFPDEAYVIEFINGKKIVIIIEKKEQNVEGSVETKLWSGPSLKREYEIILGDNFEVYYCFCVNNFFKKKFTSNEIKYNILKTILTENNINILYGDDDDYFKQLNLWLYNLMINVNYN
;
A
#
# COMPACT_ATOMS: atom_id res chain seq x y z
N MET A 1 -15.16 -22.58 4.81
CA MET A 1 -14.41 -21.67 5.70
C MET A 1 -12.92 -21.94 5.51
N ASN A 2 -12.20 -20.94 4.98
CA ASN A 2 -10.78 -21.07 4.57
C ASN A 2 -9.88 -21.15 5.82
N THR A 3 -8.73 -21.80 5.73
CA THR A 3 -7.72 -21.98 6.82
C THR A 3 -7.31 -20.65 7.45
N ILE A 4 -7.26 -19.57 6.66
CA ILE A 4 -6.97 -18.19 7.11
C ILE A 4 -8.11 -17.68 8.00
N GLN A 5 -9.37 -17.91 7.65
CA GLN A 5 -10.52 -17.50 8.46
C GLN A 5 -10.56 -18.21 9.82
N LYS A 6 -10.16 -19.50 9.86
CA LYS A 6 -10.04 -20.25 11.11
C LYS A 6 -8.93 -19.72 12.02
N ARG A 7 -7.78 -19.31 11.45
CA ARG A 7 -6.69 -18.69 12.21
C ARG A 7 -7.09 -17.32 12.78
N ILE A 8 -7.79 -16.50 11.99
CA ILE A 8 -8.29 -15.18 12.44
C ILE A 8 -9.29 -15.35 13.59
N ILE A 9 -10.23 -16.29 13.49
CA ILE A 9 -11.21 -16.58 14.55
C ILE A 9 -10.53 -17.09 15.82
N ASN A 10 -9.51 -17.94 15.70
CA ASN A 10 -8.74 -18.42 16.84
C ASN A 10 -7.93 -17.32 17.52
N SER A 11 -7.31 -16.41 16.76
CA SER A 11 -6.60 -15.24 17.30
C SER A 11 -7.53 -14.28 18.05
N ILE A 12 -8.75 -14.06 17.54
CA ILE A 12 -9.77 -13.24 18.20
C ILE A 12 -10.26 -13.87 19.52
N ASN A 13 -10.25 -15.21 19.62
CA ASN A 13 -10.71 -15.92 20.81
C ASN A 13 -9.71 -15.88 21.98
N THR A 14 -8.45 -15.53 21.73
CA THR A 14 -7.40 -15.43 22.77
C THR A 14 -7.24 -14.02 23.35
N ILE A 15 -7.94 -13.01 22.83
CA ILE A 15 -7.87 -11.60 23.26
C ILE A 15 -8.85 -11.35 24.41
N ASN A 16 -8.43 -10.57 25.41
CA ASN A 16 -9.24 -10.12 26.54
C ASN A 16 -10.50 -9.37 26.07
N ASN A 17 -11.63 -9.54 26.77
CA ASN A 17 -12.96 -9.09 26.35
C ASN A 17 -13.07 -7.57 26.12
N ASP A 18 -12.31 -6.75 26.83
CA ASP A 18 -12.30 -5.29 26.64
C ASP A 18 -11.61 -4.87 25.35
N SER A 19 -10.49 -5.54 25.00
CA SER A 19 -9.81 -5.33 23.72
C SER A 19 -10.67 -5.80 22.53
N LYS A 20 -11.45 -6.88 22.69
CA LYS A 20 -12.41 -7.33 21.66
C LYS A 20 -13.51 -6.29 21.37
N LYS A 21 -14.00 -5.62 22.41
CA LYS A 21 -15.06 -4.62 22.29
C LYS A 21 -14.55 -3.36 21.57
N THR A 22 -13.33 -2.94 21.86
CA THR A 22 -12.65 -1.81 21.19
C THR A 22 -12.42 -2.11 19.72
N ILE A 23 -11.86 -3.28 19.39
CA ILE A 23 -11.60 -3.73 18.02
C ILE A 23 -12.90 -3.85 17.22
N LEU A 24 -13.95 -4.42 17.78
CA LEU A 24 -15.26 -4.53 17.12
C LEU A 24 -15.90 -3.17 16.85
N ASN A 25 -15.72 -2.20 17.74
CA ASN A 25 -16.21 -0.84 17.54
C ASN A 25 -15.42 -0.09 16.46
N GLU A 26 -14.10 -0.27 16.39
CA GLU A 26 -13.28 0.31 15.32
C GLU A 26 -13.64 -0.28 13.95
N ILE A 27 -13.83 -1.60 13.86
CA ILE A 27 -14.28 -2.26 12.63
C ILE A 27 -15.67 -1.76 12.22
N LYS A 28 -16.61 -1.60 13.14
CA LYS A 28 -17.95 -1.05 12.87
C LYS A 28 -17.91 0.39 12.40
N ASN A 29 -17.00 1.21 12.96
CA ASN A 29 -16.85 2.61 12.56
C ASN A 29 -16.24 2.73 11.15
N VAL A 30 -15.27 1.87 10.80
CA VAL A 30 -14.69 1.79 9.45
C VAL A 30 -15.75 1.32 8.44
N LEU A 31 -16.61 0.38 8.80
CA LEU A 31 -17.68 -0.09 7.92
C LEU A 31 -18.76 0.98 7.71
N LYS A 32 -19.15 1.73 8.75
CA LYS A 32 -20.15 2.82 8.65
C LYS A 32 -19.63 4.02 7.84
N SER A 33 -18.35 4.37 7.90
CA SER A 33 -17.78 5.46 7.09
C SER A 33 -17.79 5.14 5.59
N ASN A 34 -17.74 3.85 5.22
CA ASN A 34 -17.82 3.41 3.83
C ASN A 34 -19.27 3.38 3.28
N GLU A 35 -20.28 3.23 4.14
CA GLU A 35 -21.71 3.29 3.72
C GLU A 35 -22.18 4.71 3.45
N ASN A 36 -21.68 5.70 4.20
CA ASN A 36 -22.02 7.11 4.01
C ASN A 36 -21.45 7.73 2.74
N ASN A 37 -20.41 7.14 2.14
CA ASN A 37 -19.83 7.62 0.87
C ASN A 37 -20.60 7.16 -0.38
N LYS A 38 -21.55 6.22 -0.27
CA LYS A 38 -22.39 5.79 -1.41
C LYS A 38 -23.56 6.73 -1.73
N ASN A 39 -23.89 7.68 -0.86
CA ASN A 39 -25.06 8.55 -1.01
C ASN A 39 -24.75 9.98 -1.51
N ASN A 40 -23.52 10.30 -1.91
CA ASN A 40 -23.14 11.63 -2.41
C ASN A 40 -22.61 11.60 -3.85
N GLU A 41 -23.16 10.78 -4.73
CA GLU A 41 -22.95 10.89 -6.17
C GLU A 41 -23.91 11.91 -6.77
N ASN A 42 -23.68 13.19 -6.52
CA ASN A 42 -24.19 14.30 -7.33
C ASN A 42 -23.21 15.48 -7.22
N THR A 43 -22.03 15.35 -7.78
CA THR A 43 -21.15 16.49 -8.04
C THR A 43 -20.86 16.56 -9.53
N LYS A 44 -21.36 17.65 -10.11
CA LYS A 44 -21.20 18.09 -11.49
C LYS A 44 -19.74 17.97 -11.97
N ASP A 45 -19.60 17.44 -13.19
CA ASP A 45 -18.37 17.36 -13.95
C ASP A 45 -17.57 18.67 -13.88
N LYS A 46 -16.42 18.65 -13.19
CA LYS A 46 -15.36 19.63 -13.41
C LYS A 46 -14.59 19.20 -14.66
N PRO A 47 -14.28 20.09 -15.59
CA PRO A 47 -13.55 19.75 -16.79
C PRO A 47 -12.17 19.21 -16.43
N VAL A 48 -11.88 18.00 -16.90
CA VAL A 48 -10.56 17.37 -16.77
C VAL A 48 -9.57 18.23 -17.54
N GLU A 49 -8.64 18.89 -16.84
CA GLU A 49 -7.53 19.59 -17.48
C GLU A 49 -6.77 18.63 -18.39
N LYS A 50 -6.66 18.99 -19.68
CA LYS A 50 -5.88 18.21 -20.67
C LYS A 50 -4.42 18.23 -20.26
N ILE A 51 -3.95 17.13 -19.64
CA ILE A 51 -2.54 16.94 -19.29
C ILE A 51 -1.73 16.91 -20.59
N LYS A 52 -0.80 17.86 -20.76
CA LYS A 52 0.09 17.94 -21.91
C LYS A 52 1.10 16.80 -21.85
N ILE A 53 0.99 15.82 -22.75
CA ILE A 53 1.89 14.65 -22.81
C ILE A 53 3.20 15.10 -23.45
N VAL A 54 4.29 15.13 -22.68
CA VAL A 54 5.61 15.65 -23.11
C VAL A 54 6.50 14.58 -23.74
N ASN A 55 6.25 13.29 -23.53
CA ASN A 55 7.07 12.20 -24.09
C ASN A 55 6.24 11.17 -24.85
N LYS A 56 6.49 11.04 -26.15
CA LYS A 56 5.99 9.95 -26.99
C LYS A 56 6.95 8.76 -26.89
N GLY A 57 6.68 7.82 -25.99
CA GLY A 57 7.41 6.55 -25.98
C GLY A 57 7.13 5.77 -27.28
N THR A 58 8.17 5.18 -27.87
CA THR A 58 8.10 4.38 -29.11
C THR A 58 7.90 2.89 -28.86
N GLY A 59 7.69 2.46 -27.62
CA GLY A 59 7.46 1.05 -27.26
C GLY A 59 6.01 0.59 -27.49
N ALA A 60 5.75 -0.71 -27.43
CA ALA A 60 4.46 -1.35 -27.68
C ALA A 60 3.27 -0.83 -26.84
N GLY A 61 3.51 -0.04 -25.78
CA GLY A 61 2.49 0.64 -24.97
C GLY A 61 2.33 2.14 -25.24
N GLY A 62 3.29 2.78 -25.93
CA GLY A 62 3.24 4.18 -26.38
C GLY A 62 2.81 5.21 -25.32
N SER A 63 2.20 6.30 -25.78
CA SER A 63 1.70 7.41 -24.91
C SER A 63 0.57 6.99 -23.97
N ASN A 64 -0.16 5.92 -24.28
CA ASN A 64 -1.28 5.43 -23.46
C ASN A 64 -0.83 4.71 -22.20
N THR A 65 0.36 4.09 -22.17
CA THR A 65 0.86 3.37 -21.00
C THR A 65 1.06 4.32 -19.81
N ASN A 66 1.65 5.50 -20.05
CA ASN A 66 1.84 6.49 -18.99
C ASN A 66 0.53 7.14 -18.51
N TYR A 67 -0.46 7.24 -19.40
CA TYR A 67 -1.76 7.80 -19.08
C TYR A 67 -2.57 6.83 -18.19
N ASN A 68 -2.64 5.57 -18.59
CA ASN A 68 -3.35 4.53 -17.84
C ASN A 68 -2.72 4.32 -16.46
N GLY A 69 -1.39 4.24 -16.37
CA GLY A 69 -0.68 4.11 -15.10
C GLY A 69 -1.03 5.22 -14.11
N LYS A 70 -1.18 6.47 -14.59
CA LYS A 70 -1.60 7.60 -13.75
C LYS A 70 -3.05 7.48 -13.28
N ILE A 71 -3.96 6.98 -14.12
CA ILE A 71 -5.35 6.72 -13.73
C ILE A 71 -5.40 5.67 -12.63
N PHE A 72 -4.64 4.58 -12.79
CA PHE A 72 -4.59 3.51 -11.80
C PHE A 72 -3.98 4.00 -10.46
N GLU A 73 -2.88 4.76 -10.52
CA GLU A 73 -2.29 5.39 -9.34
C GLU A 73 -3.28 6.33 -8.63
N PHE A 74 -4.03 7.14 -9.39
CA PHE A 74 -5.05 8.03 -8.83
C PHE A 74 -6.20 7.26 -8.17
N LYS A 75 -6.74 6.23 -8.84
CA LYS A 75 -7.82 5.39 -8.32
C LYS A 75 -7.44 4.67 -7.02
N THR A 76 -6.18 4.27 -6.90
CA THR A 76 -5.65 3.54 -5.75
C THR A 76 -4.94 4.44 -4.73
N ASN A 77 -5.00 5.78 -4.89
CA ASN A 77 -4.34 6.74 -4.01
C ASN A 77 -4.98 6.75 -2.62
N ASN A 78 -4.13 6.67 -1.61
CA ASN A 78 -4.56 6.64 -0.21
C ASN A 78 -4.62 8.02 0.45
N GLU A 79 -4.12 9.09 -0.17
CA GLU A 79 -3.94 10.39 0.48
C GLU A 79 -5.26 10.96 1.02
N ASP A 80 -6.25 11.15 0.14
CA ASP A 80 -7.54 11.73 0.53
C ASP A 80 -8.27 10.88 1.56
N ARG A 81 -8.18 9.54 1.40
CA ARG A 81 -8.76 8.61 2.34
C ARG A 81 -8.15 8.74 3.73
N LEU A 82 -6.83 8.86 3.82
CA LEU A 82 -6.12 9.00 5.10
C LEU A 82 -6.39 10.35 5.76
N LEU A 83 -6.46 11.44 4.98
CA LEU A 83 -6.89 12.74 5.49
C LEU A 83 -8.30 12.67 6.10
N ASN A 84 -9.24 12.01 5.43
CA ASN A 84 -10.60 11.78 5.95
C ASN A 84 -10.62 10.87 7.20
N GLN A 85 -9.58 10.06 7.41
CA GLN A 85 -9.38 9.24 8.61
C GLN A 85 -8.64 9.98 9.74
N GLY A 86 -8.40 11.28 9.61
CA GLY A 86 -7.78 12.13 10.62
C GLY A 86 -6.25 12.10 10.63
N PHE A 87 -5.62 11.71 9.52
CA PHE A 87 -4.20 11.98 9.33
C PHE A 87 -3.98 13.46 9.08
N VAL A 88 -2.87 14.01 9.58
CA VAL A 88 -2.49 15.41 9.44
C VAL A 88 -1.34 15.55 8.46
N LYS A 89 -1.41 16.55 7.58
CA LYS A 89 -0.34 16.85 6.62
C LYS A 89 0.77 17.64 7.29
N GLU A 90 1.97 17.10 7.29
CA GLU A 90 3.18 17.71 7.85
C GLU A 90 4.20 18.00 6.76
N TYR A 91 4.55 19.27 6.56
CA TYR A 91 5.53 19.69 5.56
C TYR A 91 6.96 19.61 6.11
N PHE A 92 7.88 19.11 5.29
CA PHE A 92 9.30 19.11 5.66
C PHE A 92 9.88 20.52 5.55
N LYS A 93 10.56 20.97 6.63
CA LYS A 93 11.12 22.32 6.73
C LYS A 93 11.95 22.67 5.49
N GLY A 94 11.61 23.81 4.85
CA GLY A 94 12.29 24.33 3.66
C GLY A 94 12.05 23.55 2.36
N LYS A 95 11.01 22.67 2.31
CA LYS A 95 10.70 21.86 1.13
C LYS A 95 9.20 21.82 0.85
N ASN A 96 8.82 21.77 -0.43
CA ASN A 96 7.44 21.53 -0.86
C ASN A 96 7.09 20.01 -0.80
N LYS A 97 7.63 19.31 0.20
CA LYS A 97 7.41 17.89 0.41
C LYS A 97 6.80 17.67 1.78
N TYR A 98 5.96 16.67 1.91
CA TYR A 98 5.20 16.40 3.13
C TYR A 98 5.02 14.89 3.33
N CYS A 99 4.58 14.55 4.53
CA CYS A 99 4.00 13.25 4.87
C CYS A 99 2.62 13.46 5.50
N LEU A 100 1.87 12.38 5.66
CA LEU A 100 0.66 12.36 6.48
C LEU A 100 0.96 11.58 7.74
N THR A 101 0.66 12.13 8.91
CA THR A 101 0.93 11.49 10.20
C THR A 101 -0.34 11.33 11.02
N LYS A 102 -0.39 10.25 11.77
CA LYS A 102 -1.42 10.03 12.80
C LYS A 102 -0.81 9.30 13.99
N ASN A 103 -1.05 9.85 15.17
CA ASN A 103 -0.65 9.24 16.43
C ASN A 103 -1.77 8.35 16.96
N TYR A 104 -1.41 7.17 17.38
CA TYR A 104 -2.22 6.22 18.13
C TYR A 104 -1.63 6.07 19.52
N GLN A 105 -2.34 5.38 20.40
CA GLN A 105 -1.92 5.22 21.78
C GLN A 105 -0.58 4.48 21.91
N ASP A 106 -0.30 3.53 21.01
CA ASP A 106 0.85 2.61 21.05
C ASP A 106 1.86 2.84 19.90
N LYS A 107 1.55 3.73 18.94
CA LYS A 107 2.38 3.93 17.74
C LYS A 107 2.09 5.25 17.03
N GLN A 108 3.05 5.69 16.23
CA GLN A 108 2.86 6.72 15.20
C GLN A 108 2.85 6.05 13.82
N VAL A 109 1.87 6.39 12.99
CA VAL A 109 1.78 5.96 11.60
C VAL A 109 2.04 7.15 10.70
N THR A 110 3.03 7.04 9.82
CA THR A 110 3.38 8.04 8.82
C THR A 110 3.20 7.45 7.43
N PHE A 111 2.37 8.09 6.62
CA PHE A 111 2.20 7.75 5.20
C PHE A 111 2.97 8.72 4.33
N VAL A 112 3.66 8.21 3.32
CA VAL A 112 4.57 9.00 2.48
C VAL A 112 4.48 8.57 1.02
N LEU A 113 4.37 9.54 0.13
CA LEU A 113 4.28 9.33 -1.31
C LEU A 113 5.64 9.46 -1.99
N GLN A 114 5.95 8.56 -2.91
CA GLN A 114 7.03 8.67 -3.89
C GLN A 114 8.34 9.25 -3.32
N SER A 115 8.88 10.28 -3.96
CA SER A 115 10.16 10.90 -3.58
C SER A 115 10.16 11.57 -2.18
N ASN A 116 8.97 11.74 -1.58
CA ASN A 116 8.88 12.27 -0.22
C ASN A 116 9.46 11.27 0.79
N LEU A 117 9.36 9.94 0.52
CA LEU A 117 9.96 8.92 1.38
C LEU A 117 11.48 9.11 1.52
N LYS A 118 12.20 9.36 0.42
CA LYS A 118 13.65 9.65 0.47
C LYS A 118 13.95 10.84 1.38
N THR A 119 13.14 11.89 1.28
CA THR A 119 13.29 13.09 2.10
C THR A 119 12.99 12.81 3.56
N TYR A 120 11.91 12.10 3.85
CA TYR A 120 11.54 11.70 5.20
C TYR A 120 12.61 10.85 5.87
N MET A 121 13.06 9.77 5.21
CA MET A 121 14.09 8.87 5.73
C MET A 121 15.42 9.60 5.96
N LYS A 122 15.79 10.52 5.05
CA LYS A 122 17.00 11.34 5.24
C LYS A 122 16.91 12.29 6.42
N ILE A 123 15.77 12.97 6.58
CA ILE A 123 15.60 13.96 7.66
C ILE A 123 15.49 13.27 9.02
N LYS A 124 14.67 12.23 9.11
CA LYS A 124 14.33 11.62 10.40
C LYS A 124 15.36 10.59 10.90
N TYR A 125 15.95 9.83 9.98
CA TYR A 125 16.84 8.71 10.33
C TYR A 125 18.24 8.81 9.75
N ASN A 126 18.54 9.86 8.96
CA ASN A 126 19.80 10.02 8.20
C ASN A 126 20.07 8.88 7.20
N ILE A 127 19.01 8.22 6.70
CA ILE A 127 19.09 7.11 5.75
C ILE A 127 18.89 7.64 4.32
N ASN A 128 19.78 7.24 3.39
CA ASN A 128 19.69 7.59 1.97
C ASN A 128 19.09 6.42 1.19
N LEU A 129 17.85 6.53 0.75
CA LEU A 129 17.22 5.56 -0.14
C LEU A 129 17.65 5.79 -1.59
N PHE A 130 17.91 4.74 -2.36
CA PHE A 130 18.19 4.82 -3.80
C PHE A 130 16.90 4.98 -4.60
N ARG A 131 15.85 4.25 -4.20
CA ARG A 131 14.54 4.25 -4.84
C ARG A 131 13.49 4.89 -3.94
N PHE A 132 12.33 5.08 -4.49
CA PHE A 132 11.13 5.45 -3.76
C PHE A 132 9.93 4.71 -4.38
N PRO A 133 9.06 4.15 -3.56
CA PRO A 133 7.86 3.45 -4.00
C PRO A 133 6.77 4.45 -4.40
N ASP A 134 5.68 3.94 -4.96
CA ASP A 134 4.50 4.76 -5.21
C ASP A 134 3.89 5.25 -3.90
N GLU A 135 3.78 4.38 -2.89
CA GLU A 135 3.33 4.69 -1.53
C GLU A 135 4.14 3.92 -0.48
N ALA A 136 4.30 4.50 0.70
CA ALA A 136 4.88 3.81 1.85
C ALA A 136 4.22 4.22 3.16
N TYR A 137 4.21 3.29 4.13
CA TYR A 137 3.92 3.58 5.53
C TYR A 137 5.18 3.34 6.36
N VAL A 138 5.48 4.26 7.26
CA VAL A 138 6.50 4.10 8.31
C VAL A 138 5.76 4.10 9.63
N ILE A 139 5.88 3.05 10.40
CA ILE A 139 5.20 2.88 11.68
C ILE A 139 6.24 2.72 12.76
N GLU A 140 6.14 3.57 13.77
CA GLU A 140 7.02 3.58 14.94
C GLU A 140 6.19 3.23 16.17
N PHE A 141 6.54 2.14 16.81
CA PHE A 141 5.91 1.69 18.05
C PHE A 141 6.61 2.28 19.27
N ILE A 142 5.87 2.48 20.36
CA ILE A 142 6.42 3.02 21.63
C ILE A 142 7.55 2.13 22.18
N ASN A 143 7.50 0.81 21.94
CA ASN A 143 8.56 -0.13 22.34
C ASN A 143 9.86 0.01 21.53
N GLY A 144 9.93 0.98 20.60
CA GLY A 144 11.09 1.24 19.74
C GLY A 144 11.13 0.44 18.44
N LYS A 145 10.25 -0.55 18.26
CA LYS A 145 10.16 -1.30 17.00
C LYS A 145 9.69 -0.40 15.87
N LYS A 146 10.25 -0.57 14.68
CA LYS A 146 9.88 0.22 13.49
C LYS A 146 9.61 -0.70 12.32
N ILE A 147 8.57 -0.42 11.56
CA ILE A 147 8.28 -1.12 10.32
C ILE A 147 8.16 -0.14 9.16
N VAL A 148 8.59 -0.57 7.98
CA VAL A 148 8.36 0.13 6.72
C VAL A 148 7.56 -0.77 5.80
N ILE A 149 6.44 -0.27 5.31
CA ILE A 149 5.56 -0.99 4.39
C ILE A 149 5.64 -0.28 3.05
N ILE A 150 6.09 -0.99 2.03
CA ILE A 150 6.27 -0.52 0.66
C ILE A 150 5.11 -0.99 -0.19
N ILE A 151 4.49 -0.08 -0.94
CA ILE A 151 3.43 -0.39 -1.89
C ILE A 151 3.85 0.12 -3.27
N GLU A 152 4.04 -0.81 -4.20
CA GLU A 152 4.32 -0.54 -5.61
C GLU A 152 3.08 -0.81 -6.45
N LYS A 153 2.64 0.18 -7.22
CA LYS A 153 1.48 0.09 -8.09
C LYS A 153 1.90 -0.29 -9.50
N LYS A 154 1.30 -1.34 -10.04
CA LYS A 154 1.67 -1.86 -11.36
C LYS A 154 0.41 -2.10 -12.19
N GLU A 155 0.30 -1.34 -13.27
CA GLU A 155 -0.74 -1.49 -14.27
C GLU A 155 -0.15 -1.98 -15.59
N GLN A 156 -0.83 -2.93 -16.21
CA GLN A 156 -0.55 -3.41 -17.54
C GLN A 156 -1.86 -3.84 -18.19
N ASN A 157 -2.06 -3.48 -19.46
CA ASN A 157 -3.29 -3.83 -20.18
C ASN A 157 -3.06 -4.81 -21.34
N VAL A 158 -1.80 -4.97 -21.73
CA VAL A 158 -1.32 -5.93 -22.74
C VAL A 158 -0.02 -6.54 -22.26
N GLU A 159 0.39 -7.69 -22.77
CA GLU A 159 1.67 -8.30 -22.42
C GLU A 159 2.84 -7.34 -22.68
N GLY A 160 3.77 -7.23 -21.73
CA GLY A 160 4.88 -6.29 -21.81
C GLY A 160 5.80 -6.30 -20.59
N SER A 161 6.66 -5.30 -20.51
CA SER A 161 7.78 -5.23 -19.54
C SER A 161 7.39 -5.00 -18.07
N VAL A 162 6.15 -4.62 -17.79
CA VAL A 162 5.70 -4.40 -16.39
C VAL A 162 5.74 -5.70 -15.59
N GLU A 163 5.46 -6.83 -16.23
CA GLU A 163 5.58 -8.15 -15.63
C GLU A 163 6.99 -8.41 -15.08
N THR A 164 8.04 -8.02 -15.83
CA THR A 164 9.44 -8.16 -15.37
C THR A 164 9.69 -7.45 -14.05
N LYS A 165 8.97 -6.35 -13.76
CA LYS A 165 9.06 -5.64 -12.49
C LYS A 165 8.48 -6.45 -11.33
N LEU A 166 7.48 -7.28 -11.58
CA LEU A 166 6.94 -8.19 -10.55
C LEU A 166 7.95 -9.29 -10.19
N TRP A 167 8.63 -9.85 -11.19
CA TRP A 167 9.73 -10.81 -10.98
C TRP A 167 10.90 -10.22 -10.17
N SER A 168 11.12 -8.91 -10.28
CA SER A 168 12.16 -8.20 -9.50
C SER A 168 11.76 -7.94 -8.03
N GLY A 169 10.54 -8.25 -7.64
CA GLY A 169 10.01 -7.96 -6.30
C GLY A 169 10.91 -8.38 -5.14
N PRO A 170 11.41 -9.64 -5.11
CA PRO A 170 12.31 -10.09 -4.05
C PRO A 170 13.59 -9.25 -3.93
N SER A 171 14.20 -8.90 -5.05
CA SER A 171 15.41 -8.06 -5.08
C SER A 171 15.13 -6.63 -4.62
N LEU A 172 13.98 -6.07 -5.01
CA LEU A 172 13.56 -4.73 -4.59
C LEU A 172 13.28 -4.68 -3.09
N LYS A 173 12.57 -5.67 -2.55
CA LYS A 173 12.36 -5.78 -1.10
C LYS A 173 13.69 -5.88 -0.36
N ARG A 174 14.59 -6.75 -0.84
CA ARG A 174 15.91 -6.96 -0.23
C ARG A 174 16.77 -5.70 -0.23
N GLU A 175 16.69 -4.87 -1.28
CA GLU A 175 17.35 -3.56 -1.32
C GLU A 175 16.91 -2.66 -0.16
N TYR A 176 15.59 -2.58 0.11
CA TYR A 176 15.09 -1.83 1.26
C TYR A 176 15.55 -2.41 2.60
N GLU A 177 15.52 -3.73 2.77
CA GLU A 177 15.99 -4.40 3.99
C GLU A 177 17.46 -4.07 4.28
N ILE A 178 18.33 -4.14 3.25
CA ILE A 178 19.76 -3.83 3.41
C ILE A 178 19.98 -2.36 3.77
N ILE A 179 19.30 -1.42 3.10
CA ILE A 179 19.50 0.01 3.32
C ILE A 179 18.95 0.46 4.68
N LEU A 180 17.81 -0.10 5.09
CA LEU A 180 17.16 0.24 6.36
C LEU A 180 17.82 -0.45 7.55
N GLY A 181 18.49 -1.59 7.33
CA GLY A 181 19.15 -2.38 8.35
C GLY A 181 18.20 -2.95 9.41
N ASP A 182 18.78 -3.49 10.48
CA ASP A 182 18.04 -4.21 11.53
C ASP A 182 17.10 -3.32 12.38
N ASN A 183 17.19 -2.01 12.20
CA ASN A 183 16.30 -1.08 12.90
C ASN A 183 14.88 -1.05 12.35
N PHE A 184 14.65 -1.64 11.17
CA PHE A 184 13.36 -1.65 10.49
C PHE A 184 13.01 -3.04 9.99
N GLU A 185 11.78 -3.45 10.23
CA GLU A 185 11.19 -4.60 9.55
C GLU A 185 10.50 -4.12 8.27
N VAL A 186 10.79 -4.77 7.12
CA VAL A 186 10.32 -4.34 5.81
C VAL A 186 9.22 -5.27 5.29
N TYR A 187 8.07 -4.71 5.00
CA TYR A 187 6.98 -5.37 4.29
C TYR A 187 6.81 -4.79 2.89
N TYR A 188 6.49 -5.64 1.94
CA TYR A 188 6.40 -5.25 0.54
C TYR A 188 5.11 -5.77 -0.10
N CYS A 189 4.47 -4.94 -0.91
CA CYS A 189 3.24 -5.27 -1.60
C CYS A 189 3.23 -4.73 -3.02
N PHE A 190 2.73 -5.53 -3.95
CA PHE A 190 2.31 -5.04 -5.25
C PHE A 190 0.80 -4.79 -5.26
N CYS A 191 0.39 -3.59 -5.63
CA CYS A 191 -0.98 -3.26 -6.01
C CYS A 191 -1.08 -3.38 -7.53
N VAL A 192 -1.84 -4.34 -8.02
CA VAL A 192 -1.93 -4.64 -9.46
C VAL A 192 -3.36 -4.50 -9.98
N ASN A 193 -3.48 -4.24 -11.28
CA ASN A 193 -4.77 -4.09 -11.95
C ASN A 193 -5.42 -5.43 -12.35
N ASN A 194 -6.62 -5.37 -12.94
CA ASN A 194 -7.39 -6.53 -13.39
C ASN A 194 -6.68 -7.40 -14.43
N PHE A 195 -5.77 -6.86 -15.23
CA PHE A 195 -4.98 -7.66 -16.16
C PHE A 195 -4.15 -8.69 -15.38
N PHE A 196 -3.39 -8.24 -14.38
CA PHE A 196 -2.60 -9.13 -13.54
C PHE A 196 -3.47 -10.02 -12.63
N LYS A 197 -4.61 -9.52 -12.15
CA LYS A 197 -5.55 -10.35 -11.39
C LYS A 197 -5.97 -11.57 -12.19
N LYS A 198 -6.36 -11.39 -13.46
CA LYS A 198 -6.71 -12.50 -14.36
C LYS A 198 -5.54 -13.47 -14.54
N LYS A 199 -4.32 -12.95 -14.71
CA LYS A 199 -3.11 -13.77 -14.85
C LYS A 199 -2.80 -14.57 -13.55
N PHE A 200 -2.82 -13.95 -12.40
CA PHE A 200 -2.57 -14.62 -11.10
C PHE A 200 -3.66 -15.61 -10.67
N THR A 201 -4.86 -15.51 -11.25
CA THR A 201 -5.97 -16.46 -11.02
C THR A 201 -6.09 -17.51 -12.13
N SER A 202 -5.31 -17.39 -13.18
CA SER A 202 -5.27 -18.38 -14.28
C SER A 202 -4.45 -19.61 -13.85
N ASN A 203 -4.55 -20.68 -14.67
CA ASN A 203 -3.73 -21.89 -14.50
C ASN A 203 -2.39 -21.80 -15.25
N GLU A 204 -1.98 -20.62 -15.71
CA GLU A 204 -0.70 -20.44 -16.40
C GLU A 204 0.49 -20.72 -15.47
N ILE A 205 1.32 -21.71 -15.83
CA ILE A 205 2.48 -22.15 -15.01
C ILE A 205 3.38 -20.98 -14.62
N LYS A 206 3.63 -20.07 -15.54
CA LYS A 206 4.46 -18.87 -15.35
C LYS A 206 3.98 -18.03 -14.17
N TYR A 207 2.68 -17.76 -14.08
CA TYR A 207 2.12 -16.91 -13.01
C TYR A 207 1.96 -17.67 -11.70
N ASN A 208 1.80 -19.00 -11.75
CA ASN A 208 1.85 -19.84 -10.55
C ASN A 208 3.26 -19.81 -9.93
N ILE A 209 4.31 -19.93 -10.74
CA ILE A 209 5.71 -19.81 -10.29
C ILE A 209 5.96 -18.42 -9.71
N LEU A 210 5.58 -17.35 -10.43
CA LEU A 210 5.75 -15.97 -9.93
C LEU A 210 5.05 -15.77 -8.57
N LYS A 211 3.80 -16.23 -8.44
CA LYS A 211 3.04 -16.16 -7.19
C LYS A 211 3.73 -16.91 -6.04
N THR A 212 4.28 -18.09 -6.32
CA THR A 212 5.06 -18.87 -5.35
C THR A 212 6.26 -18.07 -4.88
N ILE A 213 7.08 -17.54 -5.80
CA ILE A 213 8.27 -16.74 -5.48
C ILE A 213 7.90 -15.51 -4.63
N LEU A 214 6.84 -14.78 -5.00
CA LEU A 214 6.40 -13.62 -4.22
C LEU A 214 5.95 -14.01 -2.82
N THR A 215 5.21 -15.11 -2.69
CA THR A 215 4.73 -15.64 -1.40
C THR A 215 5.88 -16.09 -0.50
N GLU A 216 6.86 -16.82 -1.02
CA GLU A 216 8.05 -17.26 -0.29
C GLU A 216 8.89 -16.10 0.23
N ASN A 217 8.87 -14.98 -0.48
CA ASN A 217 9.56 -13.75 -0.09
C ASN A 217 8.67 -12.80 0.75
N ASN A 218 7.51 -13.24 1.22
CA ASN A 218 6.55 -12.43 1.97
C ASN A 218 6.20 -11.12 1.25
N ILE A 219 6.00 -11.19 -0.08
CA ILE A 219 5.52 -10.07 -0.89
C ILE A 219 4.03 -10.28 -1.15
N ASN A 220 3.22 -9.36 -0.64
CA ASN A 220 1.78 -9.42 -0.80
C ASN A 220 1.33 -8.89 -2.18
N ILE A 221 0.18 -9.35 -2.65
CA ILE A 221 -0.47 -8.85 -3.87
C ILE A 221 -1.87 -8.37 -3.51
N LEU A 222 -2.16 -7.12 -3.84
CA LEU A 222 -3.49 -6.51 -3.74
C LEU A 222 -4.00 -6.17 -5.14
N TYR A 223 -5.32 -6.25 -5.33
CA TYR A 223 -5.96 -5.97 -6.61
C TYR A 223 -6.63 -4.61 -6.56
N GLY A 224 -5.98 -3.60 -7.16
CA GLY A 224 -6.39 -2.19 -7.09
C GLY A 224 -7.68 -1.84 -7.83
N ASP A 225 -8.15 -2.73 -8.72
CA ASP A 225 -9.43 -2.57 -9.44
C ASP A 225 -10.62 -3.17 -8.70
N ASP A 226 -10.40 -3.89 -7.61
CA ASP A 226 -11.49 -4.48 -6.83
C ASP A 226 -12.24 -3.40 -6.04
N ASP A 227 -13.56 -3.51 -5.98
CA ASP A 227 -14.41 -2.56 -5.24
C ASP A 227 -14.05 -2.50 -3.75
N ASP A 228 -13.50 -3.58 -3.20
CA ASP A 228 -13.08 -3.70 -1.82
C ASP A 228 -11.56 -3.54 -1.60
N TYR A 229 -10.82 -2.98 -2.59
CA TYR A 229 -9.36 -2.78 -2.53
C TYR A 229 -8.91 -2.13 -1.20
N PHE A 230 -9.51 -1.01 -0.83
CA PHE A 230 -9.14 -0.31 0.40
C PHE A 230 -9.47 -1.09 1.67
N LYS A 231 -10.48 -1.95 1.64
CA LYS A 231 -10.80 -2.86 2.74
C LYS A 231 -9.74 -3.97 2.85
N GLN A 232 -9.30 -4.54 1.73
CA GLN A 232 -8.22 -5.52 1.68
C GLN A 232 -6.90 -4.91 2.17
N LEU A 233 -6.56 -3.70 1.69
CA LEU A 233 -5.38 -2.97 2.14
C LEU A 233 -5.41 -2.72 3.66
N ASN A 234 -6.53 -2.21 4.20
CA ASN A 234 -6.67 -1.97 5.63
C ASN A 234 -6.52 -3.25 6.46
N LEU A 235 -7.10 -4.35 6.00
CA LEU A 235 -6.98 -5.65 6.67
C LEU A 235 -5.53 -6.15 6.66
N TRP A 236 -4.84 -5.99 5.55
CA TRP A 236 -3.43 -6.37 5.45
C TRP A 236 -2.57 -5.52 6.38
N LEU A 237 -2.69 -4.19 6.34
CA LEU A 237 -1.98 -3.27 7.24
C LEU A 237 -2.23 -3.58 8.72
N TYR A 238 -3.49 -3.84 9.07
CA TYR A 238 -3.90 -4.19 10.43
C TYR A 238 -3.25 -5.48 10.92
N ASN A 239 -3.25 -6.53 10.09
CA ASN A 239 -2.62 -7.81 10.42
C ASN A 239 -1.10 -7.67 10.63
N LEU A 240 -0.42 -6.84 9.84
CA LEU A 240 0.99 -6.54 10.04
C LEU A 240 1.23 -5.86 11.40
N MET A 241 0.43 -4.86 11.74
CA MET A 241 0.57 -4.13 13.00
C MET A 241 0.30 -4.97 14.25
N ILE A 242 -0.61 -5.96 14.18
CA ILE A 242 -0.87 -6.87 15.29
C ILE A 242 0.29 -7.84 15.47
N ASN A 243 0.75 -8.49 14.40
CA ASN A 243 1.82 -9.48 14.48
C ASN A 243 3.12 -8.90 15.06
N VAL A 244 3.35 -7.62 14.87
CA VAL A 244 4.51 -6.89 15.42
C VAL A 244 4.43 -6.69 16.94
N ASN A 245 3.24 -6.60 17.52
CA ASN A 245 3.07 -6.41 18.96
C ASN A 245 3.22 -7.70 19.79
N TYR A 246 3.19 -8.86 19.16
CA TYR A 246 3.24 -10.16 19.85
C TYR A 246 4.58 -10.92 19.70
N ASN A 247 5.53 -10.37 18.96
CA ASN A 247 6.90 -10.86 18.80
C ASN A 247 7.91 -9.88 19.44
#